data_469a401428799b0be4201b41da342175
#
_entry.id   469a401428799b0be4201b41da342175
#
_cell.length_a   1.000
_cell.length_b   1.000
_cell.length_c   1.000
_cell.angle_alpha   90.00
_cell.angle_beta   90.00
_cell.angle_gamma   90.00
#
_symmetry.space_group_name_H-M   'P 1'
#
loop_
_entity.id
_entity.type
_entity.pdbx_description
1 polymer ?
#
loop_
_entity_poly.entity_id
_entity_poly.type
_entity_poly.pdbx_seq_one_letter_code
_entity_poly.pdbx_strand_id
1 'polypeptide(L)'
;LNSKEIERSLSNIKNKNLLFVSNDYIKSKLVKYDFISSFQVKKIFPNTLVIKIKEKKPVAIHFDGKKNFYISENGDFINFMELEKYKDLPFIFGKNIDFGIFFQNMKKINFPLSEVKSYHYFDIGRWDITFKNDKILKLPKQNYEEILEKFILIMQDKTFEKYKIFDYRIKNQLILN
;
A
#
# COMPACT_ATOMS: atom_id res chain seq x y z
N LEU A 1 -11.64 -2.21 9.19
CA LEU A 1 -11.99 -1.76 10.56
C LEU A 1 -13.25 -2.46 11.05
N ASN A 2 -13.29 -2.77 12.35
CA ASN A 2 -14.49 -3.30 12.97
C ASN A 2 -15.38 -2.11 13.42
N SER A 3 -16.56 -1.96 12.81
CA SER A 3 -17.51 -0.88 13.16
C SER A 3 -17.85 -0.86 14.67
N LYS A 4 -17.95 -2.05 15.30
CA LYS A 4 -18.21 -2.19 16.72
C LYS A 4 -17.11 -1.60 17.61
N GLU A 5 -15.83 -1.64 17.18
CA GLU A 5 -14.74 -1.01 17.93
C GLU A 5 -14.83 0.52 17.88
N ILE A 6 -15.15 1.07 16.72
CA ILE A 6 -15.37 2.51 16.57
C ILE A 6 -16.55 2.97 17.41
N GLU A 7 -17.66 2.24 17.37
CA GLU A 7 -18.83 2.52 18.20
C GLU A 7 -18.49 2.49 19.70
N ARG A 8 -17.70 1.51 20.15
CA ARG A 8 -17.23 1.44 21.54
C ARG A 8 -16.33 2.63 21.90
N SER A 9 -15.43 3.05 21.01
CA SER A 9 -14.55 4.21 21.27
C SER A 9 -15.31 5.53 21.40
N LEU A 10 -16.51 5.58 20.85
CA LEU A 10 -17.44 6.71 20.89
C LEU A 10 -18.60 6.51 21.88
N SER A 11 -18.58 5.44 22.68
CA SER A 11 -19.67 5.12 23.63
C SER A 11 -19.97 6.26 24.61
N ASN A 12 -18.97 7.04 25.01
CA ASN A 12 -19.09 8.17 25.93
C ASN A 12 -19.94 9.33 25.39
N ILE A 13 -20.25 9.36 24.08
CA ILE A 13 -21.15 10.36 23.50
C ILE A 13 -22.58 9.81 23.30
N LYS A 14 -22.75 8.51 23.48
CA LYS A 14 -24.07 7.88 23.45
C LYS A 14 -24.94 8.49 24.57
N ASN A 15 -26.15 8.86 24.26
CA ASN A 15 -27.09 9.53 25.17
C ASN A 15 -26.72 10.97 25.58
N LYS A 16 -25.70 11.61 24.98
CA LYS A 16 -25.43 13.04 25.17
C LYS A 16 -26.18 13.88 24.14
N ASN A 17 -26.55 15.09 24.56
CA ASN A 17 -27.08 16.05 23.60
C ASN A 17 -26.00 16.43 22.58
N LEU A 18 -26.30 16.24 21.28
CA LEU A 18 -25.34 16.46 20.19
C LEU A 18 -24.88 17.93 20.08
N LEU A 19 -25.57 18.87 20.66
CA LEU A 19 -25.14 20.28 20.74
C LEU A 19 -23.82 20.42 21.52
N PHE A 20 -23.59 19.58 22.53
CA PHE A 20 -22.40 19.61 23.39
C PHE A 20 -21.31 18.63 22.97
N VAL A 21 -21.54 17.83 21.93
CA VAL A 21 -20.50 16.92 21.41
C VAL A 21 -19.60 17.69 20.47
N SER A 22 -18.34 17.88 20.87
CA SER A 22 -17.32 18.53 20.04
C SER A 22 -16.90 17.64 18.87
N ASN A 23 -16.71 18.25 17.70
CA ASN A 23 -16.11 17.55 16.55
C ASN A 23 -14.65 17.14 16.83
N ASP A 24 -13.91 17.94 17.60
CA ASP A 24 -12.52 17.65 17.99
C ASP A 24 -12.44 16.41 18.89
N TYR A 25 -13.42 16.19 19.75
CA TYR A 25 -13.52 14.97 20.54
C TYR A 25 -13.66 13.74 19.62
N ILE A 26 -14.56 13.79 18.64
CA ILE A 26 -14.76 12.69 17.68
C ILE A 26 -13.47 12.47 16.89
N LYS A 27 -12.86 13.54 16.38
CA LYS A 27 -11.59 13.51 15.64
C LYS A 27 -10.49 12.84 16.46
N SER A 28 -10.30 13.24 17.73
CA SER A 28 -9.28 12.66 18.62
C SER A 28 -9.43 11.16 18.87
N LYS A 29 -10.65 10.64 18.78
CA LYS A 29 -10.93 9.21 18.90
C LYS A 29 -10.64 8.46 17.61
N LEU A 30 -10.98 9.03 16.44
CA LEU A 30 -10.86 8.38 15.15
C LEU A 30 -9.42 8.38 14.62
N VAL A 31 -8.64 9.42 14.90
CA VAL A 31 -7.21 9.53 14.49
C VAL A 31 -6.34 8.40 15.06
N LYS A 32 -6.78 7.75 16.15
CA LYS A 32 -6.06 6.61 16.74
C LYS A 32 -6.10 5.34 15.89
N TYR A 33 -6.97 5.29 14.90
CA TYR A 33 -7.09 4.13 14.01
C TYR A 33 -6.31 4.35 12.73
N ASP A 34 -5.14 3.74 12.61
CA ASP A 34 -4.23 3.92 11.48
C ASP A 34 -4.84 3.54 10.12
N PHE A 35 -5.84 2.66 10.13
CA PHE A 35 -6.59 2.28 8.93
C PHE A 35 -7.53 3.38 8.42
N ILE A 36 -7.76 4.44 9.18
CA ILE A 36 -8.63 5.53 8.72
C ILE A 36 -7.82 6.47 7.82
N SER A 37 -8.24 6.61 6.57
CA SER A 37 -7.71 7.59 5.63
C SER A 37 -8.34 8.96 5.82
N SER A 38 -9.67 8.98 5.90
CA SER A 38 -10.45 10.19 6.14
C SER A 38 -11.81 9.85 6.76
N PHE A 39 -12.46 10.83 7.34
CA PHE A 39 -13.80 10.67 7.85
C PHE A 39 -14.61 11.96 7.72
N GLN A 40 -15.92 11.83 7.65
CA GLN A 40 -16.89 12.92 7.66
C GLN A 40 -17.86 12.70 8.81
N VAL A 41 -18.12 13.76 9.56
CA VAL A 41 -19.06 13.75 10.69
C VAL A 41 -20.26 14.62 10.34
N LYS A 42 -21.47 14.05 10.41
CA LYS A 42 -22.73 14.77 10.23
C LYS A 42 -23.59 14.58 11.48
N LYS A 43 -23.96 15.67 12.11
CA LYS A 43 -24.93 15.69 13.20
C LYS A 43 -26.33 15.93 12.63
N ILE A 44 -27.27 15.06 12.96
CA ILE A 44 -28.68 15.18 12.61
C ILE A 44 -29.40 15.30 13.94
N PHE A 45 -29.82 16.54 14.25
CA PHE A 45 -30.51 16.82 15.50
C PHE A 45 -31.88 16.13 15.57
N PRO A 46 -32.35 15.74 16.76
CA PRO A 46 -31.73 16.01 18.07
C PRO A 46 -30.68 15.01 18.53
N ASN A 47 -30.59 13.79 17.96
CA ASN A 47 -29.89 12.66 18.60
C ASN A 47 -29.11 11.73 17.67
N THR A 48 -28.97 12.03 16.37
CA THR A 48 -28.33 11.13 15.41
C THR A 48 -26.98 11.67 14.96
N LEU A 49 -25.94 10.86 15.17
CA LEU A 49 -24.57 11.12 14.67
C LEU A 49 -24.23 10.14 13.54
N VAL A 50 -23.95 10.66 12.36
CA VAL A 50 -23.51 9.87 11.19
C VAL A 50 -22.03 10.11 10.98
N ILE A 51 -21.23 9.05 10.98
CA ILE A 51 -19.80 9.09 10.70
C ILE A 51 -19.54 8.22 9.46
N LYS A 52 -19.10 8.85 8.37
CA LYS A 52 -18.64 8.16 7.16
C LYS A 52 -17.13 8.03 7.22
N ILE A 53 -16.61 6.82 7.14
CA ILE A 53 -15.18 6.52 7.23
C ILE A 53 -14.70 5.99 5.88
N LYS A 54 -13.59 6.53 5.39
CA LYS A 54 -12.83 5.98 4.27
C LYS A 54 -11.61 5.28 4.85
N GLU A 55 -11.47 3.98 4.56
CA GLU A 55 -10.32 3.19 5.01
C GLU A 55 -9.14 3.30 4.06
N LYS A 56 -7.92 3.26 4.61
CA LYS A 56 -6.71 2.99 3.85
C LYS A 56 -6.74 1.54 3.37
N LYS A 57 -6.29 1.32 2.14
CA LYS A 57 -6.18 -0.02 1.56
C LYS A 57 -4.72 -0.44 1.57
N PRO A 58 -4.31 -1.41 2.38
CA PRO A 58 -3.00 -2.03 2.28
C PRO A 58 -2.78 -2.65 0.90
N VAL A 59 -1.58 -2.45 0.35
CA VAL A 59 -1.15 -3.01 -0.94
C VAL A 59 0.15 -3.78 -0.84
N ALA A 60 0.86 -3.66 0.30
CA ALA A 60 2.08 -4.41 0.57
C ALA A 60 2.33 -4.51 2.09
N ILE A 61 3.23 -5.40 2.48
CA ILE A 61 3.75 -5.57 3.84
C ILE A 61 5.21 -5.16 3.84
N HIS A 62 5.58 -4.20 4.68
CA HIS A 62 6.95 -3.77 4.87
C HIS A 62 7.50 -4.29 6.19
N PHE A 63 8.71 -4.85 6.13
CA PHE A 63 9.47 -5.27 7.31
C PHE A 63 10.63 -4.29 7.54
N ASP A 64 10.64 -3.59 8.68
CA ASP A 64 11.65 -2.57 9.02
C ASP A 64 12.92 -3.14 9.70
N GLY A 65 13.02 -4.48 9.80
CA GLY A 65 14.07 -5.20 10.52
C GLY A 65 13.67 -5.59 11.96
N LYS A 66 12.52 -5.10 12.46
CA LYS A 66 12.00 -5.42 13.80
C LYS A 66 10.55 -5.87 13.77
N LYS A 67 9.71 -5.18 13.01
CA LYS A 67 8.27 -5.47 12.92
C LYS A 67 7.75 -5.23 11.52
N ASN A 68 6.59 -5.80 11.25
CA ASN A 68 5.85 -5.57 10.03
C ASN A 68 4.97 -4.33 10.12
N PHE A 69 4.74 -3.70 8.97
CA PHE A 69 3.73 -2.68 8.74
C PHE A 69 2.98 -3.01 7.45
N TYR A 70 1.74 -2.64 7.38
CA TYR A 70 1.11 -2.51 6.07
C TYR A 70 1.49 -1.17 5.44
N ILE A 71 1.63 -1.16 4.12
CA ILE A 71 1.80 0.06 3.33
C ILE A 71 0.57 0.26 2.47
N SER A 72 -0.02 1.47 2.53
CA SER A 72 -1.13 1.86 1.66
C SER A 72 -0.66 2.18 0.24
N GLU A 73 -1.61 2.27 -0.70
CA GLU A 73 -1.32 2.70 -2.09
C GLU A 73 -0.70 4.10 -2.19
N ASN A 74 -0.81 4.92 -1.15
CA ASN A 74 -0.22 6.25 -1.06
C ASN A 74 1.13 6.26 -0.31
N GLY A 75 1.61 5.09 0.13
CA GLY A 75 2.86 4.98 0.91
C GLY A 75 2.70 5.17 2.41
N ASP A 76 1.47 5.34 2.94
CA ASP A 76 1.26 5.47 4.38
C ASP A 76 1.58 4.16 5.10
N PHE A 77 2.29 4.27 6.22
CA PHE A 77 2.47 3.16 7.15
C PHE A 77 1.22 2.95 8.01
N ILE A 78 0.81 1.69 8.13
CA ILE A 78 -0.32 1.26 8.93
C ILE A 78 0.20 0.16 9.85
N ASN A 79 -0.08 0.25 11.16
CA ASN A 79 0.34 -0.78 12.09
C ASN A 79 -0.16 -2.16 11.66
N PHE A 80 0.75 -3.14 11.66
CA PHE A 80 0.44 -4.48 11.24
C PHE A 80 -0.51 -5.16 12.25
N MET A 81 -1.56 -5.75 11.72
CA MET A 81 -2.45 -6.67 12.41
C MET A 81 -2.62 -7.87 11.50
N GLU A 82 -2.50 -9.07 12.02
CA GLU A 82 -2.72 -10.27 11.21
C GLU A 82 -4.17 -10.34 10.76
N LEU A 83 -4.38 -10.06 9.48
CA LEU A 83 -5.69 -10.05 8.83
C LEU A 83 -5.67 -10.99 7.63
N GLU A 84 -6.53 -12.01 7.65
CA GLU A 84 -6.61 -13.04 6.60
C GLU A 84 -6.72 -12.44 5.19
N LYS A 85 -7.50 -11.36 5.03
CA LYS A 85 -7.68 -10.67 3.74
C LYS A 85 -6.41 -10.04 3.14
N TYR A 86 -5.33 -9.92 3.93
CA TYR A 86 -4.08 -9.27 3.53
C TYR A 86 -2.85 -10.19 3.61
N LYS A 87 -3.04 -11.48 3.86
CA LYS A 87 -1.95 -12.46 4.00
C LYS A 87 -1.11 -12.63 2.73
N ASP A 88 -1.74 -12.45 1.56
CA ASP A 88 -1.11 -12.67 0.25
C ASP A 88 -0.54 -11.38 -0.37
N LEU A 89 -0.47 -10.30 0.42
CA LEU A 89 0.15 -9.06 -0.04
C LEU A 89 1.66 -9.23 -0.25
N PRO A 90 2.24 -8.58 -1.29
CA PRO A 90 3.67 -8.62 -1.53
C PRO A 90 4.46 -7.98 -0.39
N PHE A 91 5.66 -8.50 -0.14
CA PHE A 91 6.58 -7.91 0.83
C PHE A 91 7.42 -6.80 0.20
N ILE A 92 7.75 -5.78 1.00
CA ILE A 92 8.71 -4.73 0.65
C ILE A 92 9.90 -4.86 1.59
N PHE A 93 11.10 -4.94 1.00
CA PHE A 93 12.38 -4.95 1.70
C PHE A 93 13.17 -3.69 1.37
N GLY A 94 13.89 -3.15 2.35
CA GLY A 94 14.70 -1.94 2.21
C GLY A 94 14.32 -0.86 3.22
N LYS A 95 15.11 0.24 3.24
CA LYS A 95 14.91 1.38 4.14
C LYS A 95 14.47 2.61 3.36
N ASN A 96 13.88 3.60 4.06
CA ASN A 96 13.51 4.92 3.50
C ASN A 96 12.69 4.83 2.20
N ILE A 97 11.65 4.04 2.22
CA ILE A 97 10.93 3.61 1.04
C ILE A 97 9.92 4.69 0.61
N ASP A 98 10.12 5.26 -0.55
CA ASP A 98 9.11 6.06 -1.25
C ASP A 98 8.25 5.16 -2.16
N PHE A 99 7.58 4.18 -1.53
CA PHE A 99 6.80 3.17 -2.24
C PHE A 99 5.54 3.75 -2.88
N GLY A 100 4.96 4.79 -2.30
CA GLY A 100 3.71 5.37 -2.80
C GLY A 100 3.83 5.84 -4.25
N ILE A 101 4.87 6.62 -4.57
CA ILE A 101 5.11 7.10 -5.95
C ILE A 101 5.37 5.93 -6.88
N PHE A 102 6.24 4.99 -6.49
CA PHE A 102 6.56 3.82 -7.28
C PHE A 102 5.31 2.99 -7.60
N PHE A 103 4.47 2.74 -6.59
CA PHE A 103 3.22 2.00 -6.74
C PHE A 103 2.23 2.71 -7.66
N GLN A 104 2.07 4.02 -7.52
CA GLN A 104 1.17 4.79 -8.38
C GLN A 104 1.64 4.81 -9.84
N ASN A 105 2.95 4.86 -10.10
CA ASN A 105 3.49 4.77 -11.46
C ASN A 105 3.18 3.40 -12.08
N MET A 106 3.40 2.30 -11.34
CA MET A 106 3.00 0.96 -11.80
C MET A 106 1.51 0.86 -12.10
N LYS A 107 0.67 1.43 -11.23
CA LYS A 107 -0.78 1.41 -11.38
C LYS A 107 -1.25 2.15 -12.64
N LYS A 108 -0.63 3.30 -12.96
CA LYS A 108 -0.95 4.10 -14.16
C LYS A 108 -0.77 3.33 -15.47
N ILE A 109 0.24 2.48 -15.54
CA ILE A 109 0.56 1.68 -16.72
C ILE A 109 -0.08 0.30 -16.72
N ASN A 110 -0.98 0.01 -15.75
CA ASN A 110 -1.61 -1.30 -15.57
C ASN A 110 -0.60 -2.44 -15.39
N PHE A 111 0.49 -2.17 -14.66
CA PHE A 111 1.47 -3.21 -14.32
C PHE A 111 0.80 -4.38 -13.58
N PRO A 112 1.20 -5.65 -13.83
CA PRO A 112 0.56 -6.83 -13.23
C PRO A 112 0.88 -6.98 -11.74
N LEU A 113 0.34 -6.08 -10.91
CA LEU A 113 0.58 -5.99 -9.47
C LEU A 113 0.20 -7.27 -8.72
N SER A 114 -0.83 -8.00 -9.20
CA SER A 114 -1.26 -9.27 -8.62
C SER A 114 -0.21 -10.38 -8.72
N GLU A 115 0.70 -10.29 -9.69
CA GLU A 115 1.75 -11.27 -9.93
C GLU A 115 3.01 -11.01 -9.10
N VAL A 116 3.08 -9.88 -8.40
CA VAL A 116 4.25 -9.53 -7.62
C VAL A 116 4.27 -10.30 -6.30
N LYS A 117 5.43 -10.87 -5.98
CA LYS A 117 5.74 -11.56 -4.72
C LYS A 117 6.42 -10.63 -3.73
N SER A 118 7.39 -9.83 -4.21
CA SER A 118 8.09 -8.86 -3.37
C SER A 118 8.75 -7.74 -4.15
N TYR A 119 9.00 -6.64 -3.45
CA TYR A 119 9.75 -5.48 -3.89
C TYR A 119 10.99 -5.34 -3.03
N HIS A 120 12.13 -5.05 -3.65
CA HIS A 120 13.38 -4.76 -2.95
C HIS A 120 13.85 -3.36 -3.31
N TYR A 121 13.91 -2.48 -2.31
CA TYR A 121 14.47 -1.15 -2.46
C TYR A 121 15.91 -1.11 -1.97
N PHE A 122 16.78 -0.58 -2.79
CA PHE A 122 18.19 -0.37 -2.48
C PHE A 122 18.46 1.09 -2.16
N ASP A 123 19.33 1.37 -1.19
CA ASP A 123 19.63 2.74 -0.72
C ASP A 123 20.18 3.66 -1.82
N ILE A 124 20.65 3.11 -2.94
CA ILE A 124 21.04 3.86 -4.14
C ILE A 124 19.85 4.41 -4.94
N GLY A 125 18.61 4.20 -4.49
CA GLY A 125 17.39 4.68 -5.13
C GLY A 125 16.88 3.78 -6.25
N ARG A 126 17.05 2.46 -6.13
CA ARG A 126 16.68 1.48 -7.15
C ARG A 126 15.71 0.44 -6.59
N TRP A 127 14.81 -0.02 -7.47
CA TRP A 127 13.89 -1.10 -7.18
C TRP A 127 14.23 -2.37 -7.95
N ASP A 128 14.10 -3.53 -7.31
CA ASP A 128 13.98 -4.82 -7.97
C ASP A 128 12.59 -5.40 -7.61
N ILE A 129 11.98 -6.10 -8.56
CA ILE A 129 10.66 -6.73 -8.40
C ILE A 129 10.83 -8.23 -8.58
N THR A 130 10.37 -9.01 -7.60
CA THR A 130 10.30 -10.47 -7.71
C THR A 130 8.84 -10.87 -7.91
N PHE A 131 8.57 -11.71 -8.89
CA PHE A 131 7.25 -12.22 -9.24
C PHE A 131 6.97 -13.58 -8.59
N LYS A 132 5.69 -13.97 -8.53
CA LYS A 132 5.25 -15.26 -7.97
C LYS A 132 5.79 -16.46 -8.74
N ASN A 133 6.12 -16.32 -10.02
CA ASN A 133 6.77 -17.33 -10.85
C ASN A 133 8.31 -17.31 -10.76
N ASP A 134 8.84 -16.64 -9.74
CA ASP A 134 10.27 -16.45 -9.44
C ASP A 134 11.07 -15.69 -10.50
N LYS A 135 10.40 -15.01 -11.42
CA LYS A 135 11.07 -14.03 -12.30
C LYS A 135 11.47 -12.80 -11.49
N ILE A 136 12.61 -12.20 -11.86
CA ILE A 136 13.15 -11.01 -11.20
C ILE A 136 13.37 -9.93 -12.25
N LEU A 137 12.78 -8.76 -12.02
CA LEU A 137 13.03 -7.55 -12.78
C LEU A 137 13.92 -6.61 -11.98
N LYS A 138 15.11 -6.31 -12.49
CA LYS A 138 16.05 -5.37 -11.88
C LYS A 138 16.00 -4.05 -12.64
N LEU A 139 15.49 -3.01 -11.96
CA LEU A 139 15.26 -1.71 -12.56
C LEU A 139 16.48 -0.80 -12.46
N PRO A 140 16.66 0.15 -13.39
CA PRO A 140 17.61 1.24 -13.22
C PRO A 140 17.11 2.22 -12.16
N LYS A 141 18.01 3.09 -11.67
CA LYS A 141 17.64 4.17 -10.74
C LYS A 141 16.73 5.23 -11.39
N GLN A 142 16.98 5.55 -12.65
CA GLN A 142 16.27 6.58 -13.42
C GLN A 142 15.57 5.96 -14.61
N ASN A 143 14.46 6.61 -15.05
CA ASN A 143 13.67 6.17 -16.21
C ASN A 143 13.13 4.73 -16.08
N TYR A 144 12.87 4.29 -14.87
CA TYR A 144 12.36 2.94 -14.61
C TYR A 144 10.93 2.75 -15.15
N GLU A 145 10.16 3.83 -15.31
CA GLU A 145 8.80 3.78 -15.84
C GLU A 145 8.78 3.21 -17.27
N GLU A 146 9.67 3.68 -18.14
CA GLU A 146 9.82 3.16 -19.51
C GLU A 146 10.18 1.67 -19.49
N ILE A 147 11.01 1.26 -18.53
CA ILE A 147 11.41 -0.15 -18.40
C ILE A 147 10.23 -1.01 -17.94
N LEU A 148 9.40 -0.51 -17.02
CA LEU A 148 8.19 -1.21 -16.59
C LEU A 148 7.23 -1.45 -17.76
N GLU A 149 7.02 -0.45 -18.63
CA GLU A 149 6.20 -0.57 -19.85
C GLU A 149 6.76 -1.62 -20.81
N LYS A 150 8.07 -1.57 -21.10
CA LYS A 150 8.75 -2.55 -21.94
C LYS A 150 8.63 -3.96 -21.36
N PHE A 151 8.74 -4.11 -20.06
CA PHE A 151 8.66 -5.40 -19.39
C PHE A 151 7.27 -6.03 -19.50
N ILE A 152 6.19 -5.23 -19.46
CA ILE A 152 4.83 -5.72 -19.69
C ILE A 152 4.72 -6.41 -21.06
N LEU A 153 5.32 -5.83 -22.10
CA LEU A 153 5.32 -6.41 -23.45
C LEU A 153 6.13 -7.71 -23.49
N ILE A 154 7.30 -7.73 -22.83
CA ILE A 154 8.14 -8.92 -22.74
C ILE A 154 7.43 -10.07 -22.03
N MET A 155 6.66 -9.80 -20.98
CA MET A 155 5.90 -10.84 -20.27
C MET A 155 4.84 -11.53 -21.13
N GLN A 156 4.39 -10.88 -22.19
CA GLN A 156 3.41 -11.44 -23.14
C GLN A 156 4.08 -12.31 -24.24
N ASP A 157 5.40 -12.19 -24.42
CA ASP A 157 6.13 -12.89 -25.45
C ASP A 157 6.73 -14.20 -24.90
N LYS A 158 6.27 -15.34 -25.44
CA LYS A 158 6.71 -16.67 -25.04
C LYS A 158 8.22 -16.91 -25.23
N THR A 159 8.89 -16.17 -26.11
CA THR A 159 10.35 -16.31 -26.32
C THR A 159 11.14 -15.99 -25.06
N PHE A 160 10.58 -15.16 -24.15
CA PHE A 160 11.20 -14.76 -22.89
C PHE A 160 10.78 -15.62 -21.70
N GLU A 161 9.93 -16.64 -21.91
CA GLU A 161 9.41 -17.46 -20.81
C GLU A 161 10.50 -18.23 -20.06
N LYS A 162 11.54 -18.66 -20.75
CA LYS A 162 12.67 -19.42 -20.21
C LYS A 162 13.59 -18.62 -19.28
N TYR A 163 13.60 -17.29 -19.39
CA TYR A 163 14.47 -16.44 -18.59
C TYR A 163 13.85 -16.12 -17.24
N LYS A 164 14.71 -16.08 -16.21
CA LYS A 164 14.32 -15.79 -14.82
C LYS A 164 14.71 -14.38 -14.39
N ILE A 165 15.82 -13.84 -14.93
CA ILE A 165 16.31 -12.51 -14.54
C ILE A 165 16.27 -11.58 -15.75
N PHE A 166 15.64 -10.44 -15.58
CA PHE A 166 15.55 -9.34 -16.54
C PHE A 166 16.25 -8.12 -15.93
N ASP A 167 17.50 -7.90 -16.33
CA ASP A 167 18.36 -6.89 -15.71
C ASP A 167 18.53 -5.68 -16.63
N TYR A 168 17.93 -4.56 -16.26
CA TYR A 168 17.97 -3.28 -16.96
C TYR A 168 18.84 -2.23 -16.26
N ARG A 169 19.70 -2.62 -15.35
CA ARG A 169 20.55 -1.69 -14.60
C ARG A 169 21.57 -0.95 -15.46
N ILE A 170 21.95 -1.53 -16.57
CA ILE A 170 22.84 -0.89 -17.55
C ILE A 170 22.00 -0.18 -18.61
N LYS A 171 22.28 1.10 -18.81
CA LYS A 171 21.55 1.93 -19.79
C LYS A 171 21.54 1.29 -21.18
N ASN A 172 20.37 1.23 -21.80
CA ASN A 172 20.15 0.68 -23.14
C ASN A 172 20.51 -0.81 -23.30
N GLN A 173 20.60 -1.56 -22.21
CA GLN A 173 20.90 -3.00 -22.27
C GLN A 173 19.87 -3.78 -21.44
N LEU A 174 19.50 -4.95 -21.95
CA LEU A 174 18.77 -5.98 -21.24
C LEU A 174 19.67 -7.22 -21.14
N ILE A 175 20.01 -7.61 -19.92
CA ILE A 175 20.73 -8.85 -19.66
C ILE A 175 19.71 -9.87 -19.17
N LEU A 176 19.69 -11.02 -19.82
CA LEU A 176 18.79 -12.14 -19.56
C LEU A 176 19.55 -13.31 -18.97
N ASN A 177 19.01 -13.93 -17.90
CA ASN A 177 19.53 -15.14 -17.27
C ASN A 177 18.40 -16.11 -16.95
#